data_7d36ee3bb65905d56c27bf999a9a2571
#
_entry.id   7d36ee3bb65905d56c27bf999a9a2571
#
_cell.length_a   1.000
_cell.length_b   1.000
_cell.length_c   1.000
_cell.angle_alpha   90.00
_cell.angle_beta   90.00
_cell.angle_gamma   90.00
#
_symmetry.space_group_name_H-M   'P 1'
#
loop_
_entity.id
_entity.type
_entity.pdbx_description
1 polymer ?
#
loop_
_entity_poly.entity_id
_entity_poly.type
_entity_poly.pdbx_seq_one_letter_code
_entity_poly.pdbx_strand_id
1 'polypeptide(L)'
;KGHKAVGIVPVPDSAPPYLLLADGKRFVRTENILLRWLPTLFDAYTVKESCILAVTRNADISFDDEKFEDNEEDFRRQMKKLLKQRDHLAVVRLELSRTVSEEFQKILSMLVRVQTHQVFVDECPLNMRYVFRLIGELPKERSSRLLYPSYRPRWAEDLQHDQPMLPQIQ
;
A
#
# COMPACT_ATOMS: atom_id res chain seq x y z
N LYS A 1 -24.28 -30.65 4.12
CA LYS A 1 -23.95 -29.50 3.24
C LYS A 1 -22.93 -28.67 3.99
N GLY A 2 -21.65 -28.62 3.49
CA GLY A 2 -20.62 -27.79 4.10
C GLY A 2 -20.95 -26.30 3.93
N HIS A 3 -20.76 -25.53 4.99
CA HIS A 3 -20.91 -24.08 4.92
C HIS A 3 -19.68 -23.49 4.24
N LYS A 4 -19.89 -22.55 3.30
CA LYS A 4 -18.84 -21.75 2.71
C LYS A 4 -18.60 -20.53 3.60
N ALA A 5 -17.34 -20.23 3.88
CA ALA A 5 -16.93 -19.06 4.64
C ALA A 5 -15.76 -18.35 3.93
N VAL A 6 -15.63 -17.06 4.15
CA VAL A 6 -14.49 -16.28 3.69
C VAL A 6 -13.67 -15.88 4.90
N GLY A 7 -12.37 -16.16 4.87
CA GLY A 7 -11.40 -15.71 5.86
C GLY A 7 -10.53 -14.61 5.27
N ILE A 8 -10.21 -13.59 6.07
CA ILE A 8 -9.28 -12.53 5.70
C ILE A 8 -8.13 -12.56 6.70
N VAL A 9 -6.91 -12.60 6.18
CA VAL A 9 -5.69 -12.48 6.96
C VAL A 9 -5.02 -11.16 6.61
N PRO A 10 -5.02 -10.18 7.51
CA PRO A 10 -4.29 -8.95 7.27
C PRO A 10 -2.79 -9.21 7.30
N VAL A 11 -2.04 -8.57 6.38
CA VAL A 11 -0.58 -8.53 6.47
C VAL A 11 -0.21 -7.50 7.55
N PRO A 12 0.45 -7.90 8.66
CA PRO A 12 0.76 -6.98 9.74
C PRO A 12 1.75 -5.90 9.29
N ASP A 13 1.50 -4.64 9.64
CA ASP A 13 2.44 -3.54 9.36
C ASP A 13 3.80 -3.72 10.07
N SER A 14 3.83 -4.44 11.18
CA SER A 14 5.04 -4.78 11.93
C SER A 14 5.87 -5.87 11.27
N ALA A 15 5.30 -6.65 10.34
CA ALA A 15 6.04 -7.69 9.65
C ALA A 15 6.98 -7.08 8.59
N PRO A 16 8.19 -7.63 8.41
CA PRO A 16 9.05 -7.19 7.33
C PRO A 16 8.37 -7.48 5.98
N PRO A 17 8.49 -6.62 4.97
CA PRO A 17 7.80 -6.80 3.70
C PRO A 17 8.28 -8.04 2.93
N TYR A 18 9.47 -8.54 3.24
CA TYR A 18 10.05 -9.78 2.73
C TYR A 18 11.06 -10.36 3.71
N LEU A 19 11.36 -11.64 3.54
CA LEU A 19 12.41 -12.36 4.24
C LEU A 19 13.48 -12.80 3.23
N LEU A 20 14.74 -12.51 3.55
CA LEU A 20 15.89 -13.05 2.79
C LEU A 20 16.04 -14.53 3.08
N LEU A 21 16.32 -15.32 2.04
CA LEU A 21 16.67 -16.72 2.18
C LEU A 21 18.13 -16.85 2.65
N ALA A 22 18.51 -18.05 3.10
CA ALA A 22 19.84 -18.33 3.65
C ALA A 22 20.99 -18.02 2.70
N ASP A 23 20.74 -17.98 1.37
CA ASP A 23 21.72 -17.64 0.36
C ASP A 23 22.01 -16.12 0.25
N GLY A 24 21.25 -15.29 0.94
CA GLY A 24 21.36 -13.82 0.91
C GLY A 24 21.08 -13.17 -0.46
N LYS A 25 20.61 -13.95 -1.44
CA LYS A 25 20.38 -13.49 -2.82
C LYS A 25 18.90 -13.52 -3.22
N ARG A 26 18.15 -14.42 -2.63
CA ARG A 26 16.72 -14.62 -2.89
C ARG A 26 15.91 -14.15 -1.70
N PHE A 27 14.71 -13.69 -1.96
CA PHE A 27 13.77 -13.29 -0.92
C PHE A 27 12.37 -13.83 -1.23
N VAL A 28 11.56 -13.92 -0.19
CA VAL A 28 10.15 -14.26 -0.29
C VAL A 28 9.34 -13.15 0.38
N ARG A 29 8.35 -12.64 -0.30
CA ARG A 29 7.45 -11.61 0.26
C ARG A 29 6.59 -12.20 1.36
N THR A 30 6.34 -11.43 2.41
CA THR A 30 5.57 -11.86 3.59
C THR A 30 4.17 -12.31 3.23
N GLU A 31 3.48 -11.61 2.32
CA GLU A 31 2.16 -12.00 1.85
C GLU A 31 2.16 -13.35 1.13
N ASN A 32 3.24 -13.73 0.43
CA ASN A 32 3.35 -15.04 -0.19
C ASN A 32 3.57 -16.16 0.85
N ILE A 33 4.27 -15.85 1.93
CA ILE A 33 4.42 -16.77 3.04
C ILE A 33 3.06 -17.02 3.69
N LEU A 34 2.33 -15.96 4.01
CA LEU A 34 0.98 -16.06 4.58
C LEU A 34 0.07 -16.87 3.66
N LEU A 35 0.08 -16.57 2.35
CA LEU A 35 -0.73 -17.30 1.36
C LEU A 35 -0.41 -18.81 1.35
N ARG A 36 0.85 -19.18 1.49
CA ARG A 36 1.31 -20.58 1.52
C ARG A 36 0.85 -21.29 2.79
N TRP A 37 0.76 -20.59 3.91
CA TRP A 37 0.42 -21.15 5.21
C TRP A 37 -1.07 -21.03 5.57
N LEU A 38 -1.93 -20.54 4.67
CA LEU A 38 -3.39 -20.45 4.91
C LEU A 38 -4.02 -21.76 5.37
N PRO A 39 -3.68 -22.94 4.82
CA PRO A 39 -4.28 -24.19 5.30
C PRO A 39 -3.96 -24.49 6.77
N THR A 40 -2.81 -24.03 7.27
CA THR A 40 -2.44 -24.18 8.68
C THR A 40 -3.12 -23.13 9.56
N LEU A 41 -3.32 -21.92 9.05
CA LEU A 41 -4.03 -20.84 9.76
C LEU A 41 -5.54 -21.15 9.90
N PHE A 42 -6.08 -21.90 8.95
CA PHE A 42 -7.50 -22.29 8.91
C PHE A 42 -7.65 -23.82 8.95
N ASP A 43 -7.03 -24.45 9.95
CA ASP A 43 -6.95 -25.92 10.11
C ASP A 43 -8.32 -26.62 10.20
N ALA A 44 -9.32 -25.92 10.74
CA ALA A 44 -10.71 -26.40 10.82
C ALA A 44 -11.46 -26.34 9.48
N TYR A 45 -10.86 -25.78 8.42
CA TYR A 45 -11.50 -25.56 7.13
C TYR A 45 -10.65 -26.08 5.97
N THR A 46 -11.31 -26.46 4.87
CA THR A 46 -10.62 -26.74 3.62
C THR A 46 -10.57 -25.48 2.78
N VAL A 47 -9.37 -24.91 2.61
CA VAL A 47 -9.17 -23.75 1.74
C VAL A 47 -9.40 -24.15 0.29
N LYS A 48 -10.43 -23.61 -0.36
CA LYS A 48 -10.79 -23.87 -1.75
C LYS A 48 -10.04 -22.97 -2.71
N GLU A 49 -10.09 -21.67 -2.44
CA GLU A 49 -9.45 -20.64 -3.23
C GLU A 49 -8.81 -19.62 -2.30
N SER A 50 -7.79 -18.94 -2.79
CA SER A 50 -7.10 -17.89 -2.04
C SER A 50 -6.42 -16.92 -3.00
N CYS A 51 -6.35 -15.66 -2.65
CA CYS A 51 -5.57 -14.64 -3.37
C CYS A 51 -5.08 -13.60 -2.38
N ILE A 52 -4.08 -12.84 -2.79
CA ILE A 52 -3.73 -11.59 -2.13
C ILE A 52 -4.65 -10.53 -2.71
N LEU A 53 -5.17 -9.66 -1.87
CA LEU A 53 -5.99 -8.55 -2.30
C LEU A 53 -5.47 -7.23 -1.73
N ALA A 54 -5.68 -6.16 -2.47
CA ALA A 54 -5.47 -4.79 -2.02
C ALA A 54 -6.71 -3.96 -2.33
N VAL A 55 -7.03 -3.03 -1.43
CA VAL A 55 -8.15 -2.11 -1.61
C VAL A 55 -7.64 -0.67 -1.59
N THR A 56 -8.11 0.11 -2.55
CA THR A 56 -7.92 1.56 -2.55
C THR A 56 -9.23 2.21 -2.14
N ARG A 57 -9.15 3.10 -1.16
CA ARG A 57 -10.31 3.85 -0.68
C ARG A 57 -10.27 5.27 -1.21
N ASN A 58 -11.43 5.86 -1.35
CA ASN A 58 -11.52 7.29 -1.68
C ASN A 58 -10.73 8.11 -0.65
N ALA A 59 -10.01 9.13 -1.12
CA ALA A 59 -9.24 10.03 -0.27
C ALA A 59 -9.93 11.39 -0.07
N ASP A 60 -11.08 11.62 -0.72
CA ASP A 60 -11.83 12.88 -0.60
C ASP A 60 -12.42 12.99 0.80
N ILE A 61 -11.66 13.63 1.67
CA ILE A 61 -12.11 14.11 2.94
C ILE A 61 -12.27 15.61 2.74
N SER A 62 -13.52 16.07 2.64
CA SER A 62 -13.81 17.51 2.66
C SER A 62 -13.48 18.03 4.06
N PHE A 63 -12.57 18.98 4.13
CA PHE A 63 -12.38 19.79 5.31
C PHE A 63 -13.52 20.83 5.32
N ASP A 64 -14.34 20.82 6.36
CA ASP A 64 -15.17 21.99 6.67
C ASP A 64 -14.22 23.04 7.24
N ASP A 65 -13.69 23.91 6.37
CA ASP A 65 -12.73 24.97 6.70
C ASP A 65 -13.28 25.98 7.75
N GLU A 66 -14.60 25.98 7.96
CA GLU A 66 -15.26 26.92 8.89
C GLU A 66 -15.06 26.60 10.39
N LYS A 67 -14.38 25.50 10.74
CA LYS A 67 -14.24 25.05 12.13
C LYS A 67 -12.82 24.99 12.66
N PHE A 68 -11.87 25.58 11.95
CA PHE A 68 -10.49 25.67 12.45
C PHE A 68 -10.38 26.85 13.41
N GLU A 69 -10.63 26.63 14.70
CA GLU A 69 -10.10 27.50 15.74
C GLU A 69 -8.59 27.25 15.85
N ASP A 70 -7.79 28.32 15.93
CA ASP A 70 -6.33 28.40 15.85
C ASP A 70 -5.57 27.65 16.98
N ASN A 71 -6.00 26.48 17.41
CA ASN A 71 -5.38 25.68 18.45
C ASN A 71 -4.74 24.40 17.89
N GLU A 72 -3.42 24.24 18.01
CA GLU A 72 -2.66 23.04 17.56
C GLU A 72 -3.21 21.72 18.14
N GLU A 73 -3.76 21.72 19.38
CA GLU A 73 -4.37 20.54 19.98
C GLU A 73 -5.65 20.13 19.28
N ASP A 74 -6.43 21.09 18.79
CA ASP A 74 -7.69 20.84 18.07
C ASP A 74 -7.38 20.29 16.66
N PHE A 75 -6.35 20.78 15.99
CA PHE A 75 -5.89 20.27 14.71
C PHE A 75 -5.47 18.79 14.80
N ARG A 76 -4.67 18.42 15.80
CA ARG A 76 -4.24 17.02 16.01
C ARG A 76 -5.42 16.10 16.31
N ARG A 77 -6.41 16.58 17.06
CA ARG A 77 -7.61 15.82 17.41
C ARG A 77 -8.51 15.64 16.18
N GLN A 78 -8.64 16.66 15.37
CA GLN A 78 -9.39 16.62 14.11
C GLN A 78 -8.71 15.71 13.10
N MET A 79 -7.39 15.80 12.92
CA MET A 79 -6.61 14.90 12.06
C MET A 79 -6.75 13.43 12.50
N LYS A 80 -6.75 13.14 13.79
CA LYS A 80 -7.03 11.78 14.29
C LYS A 80 -8.44 11.30 13.96
N LYS A 81 -9.45 12.18 14.00
CA LYS A 81 -10.82 11.85 13.57
C LYS A 81 -10.89 11.58 12.07
N LEU A 82 -10.27 12.43 11.27
CA LEU A 82 -10.21 12.28 9.81
C LEU A 82 -9.50 10.98 9.40
N LEU A 83 -8.39 10.64 10.04
CA LEU A 83 -7.68 9.38 9.81
C LEU A 83 -8.56 8.17 10.15
N LYS A 84 -9.35 8.24 11.23
CA LYS A 84 -10.33 7.18 11.57
C LYS A 84 -11.49 7.10 10.57
N GLN A 85 -11.95 8.24 10.04
CA GLN A 85 -12.98 8.28 9.00
C GLN A 85 -12.50 7.65 7.70
N ARG A 86 -11.20 7.72 7.40
CA ARG A 86 -10.58 7.13 6.21
C ARG A 86 -10.83 5.61 6.13
N ASP A 87 -10.88 4.92 7.25
CA ASP A 87 -11.17 3.48 7.29
C ASP A 87 -12.61 3.15 6.85
N HIS A 88 -13.49 4.13 6.87
CA HIS A 88 -14.90 4.01 6.47
C HIS A 88 -15.20 4.56 5.07
N LEU A 89 -14.20 5.16 4.39
CA LEU A 89 -14.39 5.68 3.04
C LEU A 89 -14.67 4.56 2.05
N ALA A 90 -15.47 4.88 1.04
CA ALA A 90 -15.85 3.94 0.01
C ALA A 90 -14.61 3.35 -0.68
N VAL A 91 -14.62 2.05 -0.88
CA VAL A 91 -13.62 1.38 -1.71
C VAL A 91 -13.87 1.75 -3.16
N VAL A 92 -12.88 2.27 -3.84
CA VAL A 92 -12.95 2.68 -5.25
C VAL A 92 -12.23 1.69 -6.18
N ARG A 93 -11.37 0.85 -5.63
CA ARG A 93 -10.62 -0.15 -6.39
C ARG A 93 -10.32 -1.38 -5.54
N LEU A 94 -10.56 -2.56 -6.10
CA LEU A 94 -10.16 -3.86 -5.57
C LEU A 94 -9.16 -4.49 -6.54
N GLU A 95 -7.99 -4.84 -6.05
CA GLU A 95 -6.94 -5.52 -6.81
C GLU A 95 -6.75 -6.93 -6.28
N LEU A 96 -6.65 -7.91 -7.18
CA LEU A 96 -6.44 -9.31 -6.89
C LEU A 96 -5.13 -9.77 -7.54
N SER A 97 -4.33 -10.53 -6.80
CA SER A 97 -3.01 -11.02 -7.28
C SER A 97 -3.09 -12.15 -8.30
N ARG A 98 -4.28 -12.66 -8.56
CA ARG A 98 -4.55 -13.71 -9.56
C ARG A 98 -6.02 -13.75 -9.93
N THR A 99 -6.31 -14.36 -11.06
CA THR A 99 -7.68 -14.71 -11.42
C THR A 99 -8.24 -15.71 -10.41
N VAL A 100 -9.47 -15.51 -10.00
CA VAL A 100 -10.24 -16.37 -9.10
C VAL A 100 -11.55 -16.75 -9.78
N SER A 101 -12.30 -17.71 -9.20
CA SER A 101 -13.61 -18.07 -9.73
C SER A 101 -14.57 -16.87 -9.66
N GLU A 102 -15.54 -16.83 -10.59
CA GLU A 102 -16.58 -15.78 -10.61
C GLU A 102 -17.36 -15.72 -9.28
N GLU A 103 -17.62 -16.90 -8.67
CA GLU A 103 -18.30 -16.98 -7.39
C GLU A 103 -17.48 -16.29 -6.30
N PHE A 104 -16.17 -16.56 -6.22
CA PHE A 104 -15.30 -15.97 -5.21
C PHE A 104 -15.11 -14.47 -5.46
N GLN A 105 -14.95 -14.05 -6.71
CA GLN A 105 -14.87 -12.63 -7.07
C GLN A 105 -16.15 -11.87 -6.65
N LYS A 106 -17.34 -12.43 -6.88
CA LYS A 106 -18.61 -11.83 -6.43
C LYS A 106 -18.66 -11.67 -4.93
N ILE A 107 -18.22 -12.69 -4.17
CA ILE A 107 -18.18 -12.63 -2.71
C ILE A 107 -17.24 -11.51 -2.25
N LEU A 108 -16.03 -11.42 -2.82
CA LEU A 108 -15.08 -10.38 -2.49
C LEU A 108 -15.62 -8.98 -2.83
N SER A 109 -16.23 -8.81 -4.00
CA SER A 109 -16.83 -7.54 -4.43
C SER A 109 -17.97 -7.09 -3.51
N MET A 110 -18.83 -8.02 -3.07
CA MET A 110 -19.88 -7.72 -2.09
C MET A 110 -19.31 -7.35 -0.73
N LEU A 111 -18.25 -8.04 -0.28
CA LEU A 111 -17.61 -7.79 1.01
C LEU A 111 -17.04 -6.37 1.11
N VAL A 112 -16.39 -5.90 0.04
CA VAL A 112 -15.77 -4.57 -0.01
C VAL A 112 -16.66 -3.51 -0.69
N ARG A 113 -17.84 -3.91 -1.16
CA ARG A 113 -18.85 -3.03 -1.80
C ARG A 113 -18.34 -2.32 -3.05
N VAL A 114 -17.72 -3.07 -3.96
CA VAL A 114 -17.27 -2.58 -5.26
C VAL A 114 -18.07 -3.19 -6.40
N GLN A 115 -18.12 -2.48 -7.52
CA GLN A 115 -18.71 -2.97 -8.77
C GLN A 115 -17.67 -3.73 -9.60
N THR A 116 -18.12 -4.54 -10.57
CA THR A 116 -17.24 -5.39 -11.37
C THR A 116 -16.15 -4.60 -12.11
N HIS A 117 -16.46 -3.40 -12.61
CA HIS A 117 -15.49 -2.55 -13.32
C HIS A 117 -14.41 -1.94 -12.40
N GLN A 118 -14.57 -2.04 -11.08
CA GLN A 118 -13.60 -1.61 -10.07
C GLN A 118 -12.69 -2.75 -9.60
N VAL A 119 -12.86 -3.96 -10.15
CA VAL A 119 -12.03 -5.12 -9.81
C VAL A 119 -10.96 -5.30 -10.88
N PHE A 120 -9.71 -5.32 -10.45
CA PHE A 120 -8.53 -5.49 -11.29
C PHE A 120 -7.79 -6.75 -10.88
N VAL A 121 -7.33 -7.51 -11.85
CA VAL A 121 -6.48 -8.69 -11.62
C VAL A 121 -5.10 -8.39 -12.17
N ASP A 122 -4.08 -8.49 -11.34
CA ASP A 122 -2.70 -8.25 -11.72
C ASP A 122 -1.79 -9.31 -11.08
N GLU A 123 -1.01 -10.00 -11.91
CA GLU A 123 -0.05 -11.00 -11.43
C GLU A 123 1.19 -10.36 -10.79
N CYS A 124 1.35 -9.04 -10.91
CA CYS A 124 2.40 -8.29 -10.24
C CYS A 124 2.18 -8.20 -8.72
N PRO A 125 3.23 -7.91 -7.95
CA PRO A 125 3.07 -7.60 -6.53
C PRO A 125 2.16 -6.39 -6.32
N LEU A 126 1.06 -6.56 -5.60
CA LEU A 126 0.10 -5.47 -5.34
C LEU A 126 0.69 -4.34 -4.46
N ASN A 127 1.66 -4.67 -3.63
CA ASN A 127 2.36 -3.70 -2.80
C ASN A 127 3.85 -3.67 -3.15
N MET A 128 4.30 -2.57 -3.77
CA MET A 128 5.69 -2.38 -4.21
C MET A 128 6.58 -1.69 -3.16
N ARG A 129 6.09 -1.39 -1.97
CA ARG A 129 6.89 -0.69 -0.94
C ARG A 129 8.16 -1.44 -0.54
N TYR A 130 8.17 -2.77 -0.67
CA TYR A 130 9.35 -3.58 -0.37
C TYR A 130 10.57 -3.21 -1.21
N VAL A 131 10.38 -2.64 -2.41
CA VAL A 131 11.46 -2.25 -3.33
C VAL A 131 12.35 -1.17 -2.72
N PHE A 132 11.77 -0.21 -1.98
CA PHE A 132 12.56 0.84 -1.33
C PHE A 132 13.55 0.28 -0.30
N ARG A 133 13.14 -0.73 0.46
CA ARG A 133 14.04 -1.40 1.39
C ARG A 133 15.06 -2.26 0.64
N LEU A 134 14.61 -3.00 -0.36
CA LEU A 134 15.45 -3.88 -1.17
C LEU A 134 16.60 -3.12 -1.84
N ILE A 135 16.34 -1.93 -2.38
CA ILE A 135 17.38 -1.09 -3.01
C ILE A 135 18.49 -0.74 -2.01
N GLY A 136 18.12 -0.46 -0.74
CA GLY A 136 19.09 -0.16 0.31
C GLY A 136 19.99 -1.36 0.71
N GLU A 137 19.52 -2.59 0.46
CA GLU A 137 20.25 -3.84 0.76
C GLU A 137 21.08 -4.35 -0.44
N LEU A 138 20.88 -3.77 -1.63
CA LEU A 138 21.63 -4.16 -2.82
C LEU A 138 23.06 -3.59 -2.81
N PRO A 139 24.06 -4.34 -3.36
CA PRO A 139 25.40 -3.80 -3.62
C PRO A 139 25.31 -2.53 -4.49
N LYS A 140 26.18 -1.55 -4.21
CA LYS A 140 26.19 -0.24 -4.89
C LYS A 140 26.25 -0.35 -6.42
N GLU A 141 26.98 -1.32 -6.96
CA GLU A 141 27.12 -1.55 -8.40
C GLU A 141 25.77 -1.97 -9.04
N ARG A 142 24.92 -2.65 -8.29
CA ARG A 142 23.57 -3.04 -8.76
C ARG A 142 22.57 -1.92 -8.55
N SER A 143 22.55 -1.31 -7.38
CA SER A 143 21.58 -0.25 -7.07
C SER A 143 21.77 0.97 -7.98
N SER A 144 23.01 1.34 -8.33
CA SER A 144 23.27 2.46 -9.24
C SER A 144 22.73 2.28 -10.65
N ARG A 145 22.55 1.04 -11.09
CA ARG A 145 21.96 0.73 -12.41
C ARG A 145 20.42 0.76 -12.39
N LEU A 146 19.82 0.65 -11.22
CA LEU A 146 18.37 0.59 -11.03
C LEU A 146 17.78 1.93 -10.61
N LEU A 147 18.62 2.87 -10.19
CA LEU A 147 18.22 4.20 -9.76
C LEU A 147 18.46 5.21 -10.87
N TYR A 148 17.58 6.19 -10.96
CA TYR A 148 17.83 7.37 -11.77
C TYR A 148 19.04 8.13 -11.20
N PRO A 149 19.82 8.83 -12.05
CA PRO A 149 20.87 9.73 -11.57
C PRO A 149 20.28 10.75 -10.61
N SER A 150 21.05 11.09 -9.55
CA SER A 150 20.61 12.08 -8.57
C SER A 150 20.27 13.39 -9.25
N TYR A 151 19.09 13.89 -8.97
CA TYR A 151 18.70 15.22 -9.42
C TYR A 151 19.62 16.26 -8.79
N ARG A 152 20.24 17.08 -9.62
CA ARG A 152 20.99 18.27 -9.19
C ARG A 152 20.11 19.47 -9.48
N PRO A 153 19.62 20.19 -8.45
CA PRO A 153 18.89 21.42 -8.65
C PRO A 153 19.72 22.38 -9.51
N ARG A 154 19.10 22.95 -10.51
CA ARG A 154 19.69 24.06 -11.25
C ARG A 154 19.22 25.35 -10.59
N TRP A 155 20.15 26.24 -10.40
CA TRP A 155 19.82 27.61 -10.03
C TRP A 155 19.14 28.28 -11.21
N ALA A 156 18.19 29.15 -10.93
CA ALA A 156 17.66 30.04 -11.96
C ALA A 156 18.81 30.98 -12.39
N GLU A 157 18.86 31.28 -13.69
CA GLU A 157 19.96 32.10 -14.26
C GLU A 157 20.00 33.49 -13.65
N ASP A 158 18.87 33.97 -13.14
CA ASP A 158 18.72 35.31 -12.55
C ASP A 158 19.14 35.39 -11.07
N LEU A 159 19.48 34.24 -10.43
CA LEU A 159 19.85 34.20 -9.02
C LEU A 159 21.36 34.10 -8.83
N GLN A 160 21.91 34.97 -7.98
CA GLN A 160 23.33 34.97 -7.63
C GLN A 160 23.57 34.05 -6.42
N HIS A 161 24.54 33.14 -6.55
CA HIS A 161 24.84 32.12 -5.55
C HIS A 161 25.40 32.65 -4.22
N ASP A 162 26.02 33.80 -4.25
CA ASP A 162 26.75 34.43 -3.17
C ASP A 162 25.91 35.46 -2.39
N GLN A 163 24.67 35.68 -2.79
CA GLN A 163 23.75 36.62 -2.15
C GLN A 163 22.59 35.94 -1.44
N PRO A 164 22.04 36.55 -0.38
CA PRO A 164 20.82 36.05 0.27
C PRO A 164 19.66 35.92 -0.72
N MET A 165 18.92 34.81 -0.63
CA MET A 165 17.88 34.46 -1.60
C MET A 165 16.68 35.41 -1.54
N LEU A 166 16.25 35.82 -0.34
CA LEU A 166 15.07 36.65 -0.14
C LEU A 166 15.03 37.96 -0.92
N PRO A 167 16.14 38.77 -0.98
CA PRO A 167 16.14 39.98 -1.78
C PRO A 167 16.09 39.77 -3.29
N GLN A 168 16.37 38.56 -3.77
CA GLN A 168 16.42 38.24 -5.20
C GLN A 168 15.08 37.76 -5.77
N ILE A 169 14.10 37.48 -4.88
CA ILE A 169 12.79 36.93 -5.27
C ILE A 169 11.68 38.00 -5.30
N GLN A 170 12.01 39.28 -5.08
CA GLN A 170 11.03 40.38 -5.13
C GLN A 170 10.66 40.78 -6.54
#